data_5173e0d4cd9d59b80a182bac3d0bccf4
#
_entry.id   5173e0d4cd9d59b80a182bac3d0bccf4
#
_cell.length_a   1.000
_cell.length_b   1.000
_cell.length_c   1.000
_cell.angle_alpha   90.00
_cell.angle_beta   90.00
_cell.angle_gamma   90.00
#
_symmetry.space_group_name_H-M   'P 1'
#
loop_
_entity.id
_entity.type
_entity.pdbx_description
1 polymer ?
#
loop_
_entity_poly.entity_id
_entity_poly.type
_entity_poly.pdbx_seq_one_letter_code
_entity_poly.pdbx_strand_id
1 'polypeptide(L)'
;MKYSFKLFVLLFAAFSMALSSCKKFNTEDGPDAEVQDSLLASTRIILDVYGFNPLSGDLGVAIYENSSTFNSSTVYRDTFVSVNATDITVVFDGIDVGNYAISLFHDENSNGEMDKNILGLPLEGFGFSNNPSIGFSEPTFSECNFDIEAGQEVFVPVNLIYF
;
A
#
# COMPACT_ATOMS: atom_id res chain seq x y z
N MET A 1 -26.82 -25.66 10.49
CA MET A 1 -27.63 -25.78 9.25
C MET A 1 -26.68 -26.06 8.10
N LYS A 2 -26.77 -27.25 7.51
CA LYS A 2 -25.88 -27.70 6.42
C LYS A 2 -26.49 -27.27 5.10
N TYR A 3 -25.76 -26.49 4.29
CA TYR A 3 -26.15 -26.26 2.90
C TYR A 3 -25.34 -27.18 1.98
N SER A 4 -26.09 -28.05 1.31
CA SER A 4 -25.60 -29.01 0.32
C SER A 4 -25.39 -28.33 -1.03
N PHE A 5 -24.19 -28.42 -1.57
CA PHE A 5 -23.86 -27.93 -2.91
C PHE A 5 -24.09 -29.07 -3.91
N LYS A 6 -25.12 -28.94 -4.75
CA LYS A 6 -25.42 -29.90 -5.82
C LYS A 6 -24.56 -29.62 -7.05
N LEU A 7 -23.70 -30.58 -7.33
CA LEU A 7 -22.92 -30.75 -8.55
C LEU A 7 -23.86 -31.00 -9.75
N PHE A 8 -23.78 -30.10 -10.76
CA PHE A 8 -24.47 -30.33 -12.04
C PHE A 8 -23.40 -30.60 -13.12
N VAL A 9 -23.25 -31.87 -13.46
CA VAL A 9 -22.40 -32.36 -14.56
C VAL A 9 -23.26 -32.33 -15.82
N LEU A 10 -22.84 -31.58 -16.85
CA LEU A 10 -23.34 -31.69 -18.20
C LEU A 10 -22.19 -32.00 -19.15
N LEU A 11 -22.23 -33.24 -19.62
CA LEU A 11 -21.41 -33.79 -20.71
C LEU A 11 -21.84 -33.15 -22.03
N PHE A 12 -20.92 -32.60 -22.80
CA PHE A 12 -21.13 -32.43 -24.24
C PHE A 12 -19.89 -32.86 -25.05
N ALA A 13 -20.20 -33.72 -26.00
CA ALA A 13 -19.28 -34.50 -26.80
C ALA A 13 -18.53 -33.67 -27.88
N ALA A 14 -17.43 -34.23 -28.27
CA ALA A 14 -16.48 -33.83 -29.28
C ALA A 14 -17.09 -33.42 -30.64
N PHE A 15 -16.55 -32.34 -31.22
CA PHE A 15 -16.48 -32.20 -32.66
C PHE A 15 -15.09 -31.68 -33.06
N SER A 16 -14.35 -32.58 -33.67
CA SER A 16 -13.03 -32.33 -34.29
C SER A 16 -13.23 -31.60 -35.59
N MET A 17 -12.65 -30.39 -35.76
CA MET A 17 -12.31 -29.82 -37.04
C MET A 17 -10.95 -29.13 -36.96
N ALA A 18 -9.96 -29.79 -37.52
CA ALA A 18 -8.66 -29.20 -37.82
C ALA A 18 -8.83 -28.17 -38.93
N LEU A 19 -8.69 -26.90 -38.58
CA LEU A 19 -8.40 -25.85 -39.56
C LEU A 19 -7.05 -25.26 -39.18
N SER A 20 -6.05 -25.63 -40.00
CA SER A 20 -4.76 -24.97 -40.10
C SER A 20 -5.02 -23.50 -40.47
N SER A 21 -5.06 -22.63 -39.50
CA SER A 21 -5.03 -21.18 -39.68
C SER A 21 -3.64 -20.69 -39.41
N CYS A 22 -2.92 -20.31 -40.47
CA CYS A 22 -1.76 -19.46 -40.36
C CYS A 22 -2.09 -18.29 -39.41
N LYS A 23 -1.51 -18.27 -38.23
CA LYS A 23 -1.46 -17.07 -37.40
C LYS A 23 -0.66 -16.03 -38.17
N LYS A 24 -1.36 -15.04 -38.76
CA LYS A 24 -0.73 -13.78 -39.08
C LYS A 24 -0.11 -13.25 -37.78
N PHE A 25 1.18 -13.14 -37.79
CA PHE A 25 1.95 -12.42 -36.79
C PHE A 25 1.55 -10.95 -36.94
N ASN A 26 0.61 -10.49 -36.12
CA ASN A 26 0.35 -9.06 -35.98
C ASN A 26 1.50 -8.50 -35.15
N THR A 27 2.44 -7.86 -35.81
CA THR A 27 3.46 -6.99 -35.24
C THR A 27 2.79 -5.69 -34.81
N GLU A 28 2.03 -5.72 -33.72
CA GLU A 28 1.53 -4.53 -33.01
C GLU A 28 1.75 -4.60 -31.48
N ASP A 29 2.51 -5.58 -30.98
CA ASP A 29 3.13 -5.48 -29.67
C ASP A 29 4.48 -4.79 -29.88
N GLY A 30 4.45 -3.45 -29.83
CA GLY A 30 5.67 -2.65 -29.84
C GLY A 30 6.53 -2.98 -28.60
N PRO A 31 7.86 -2.71 -28.66
CA PRO A 31 8.77 -2.95 -27.53
C PRO A 31 8.40 -2.15 -26.26
N ASP A 32 7.39 -1.32 -26.34
CA ASP A 32 7.00 -0.39 -25.29
C ASP A 32 6.22 -1.05 -24.13
N ALA A 33 5.48 -2.14 -24.38
CA ALA A 33 4.67 -2.80 -23.35
C ALA A 33 5.53 -3.61 -22.35
N GLU A 34 6.53 -4.33 -22.84
CA GLU A 34 7.45 -5.09 -21.95
C GLU A 34 8.36 -4.15 -21.14
N VAL A 35 8.77 -3.01 -21.74
CA VAL A 35 9.58 -2.00 -21.06
C VAL A 35 8.76 -1.30 -19.97
N GLN A 36 7.49 -1.00 -20.25
CA GLN A 36 6.59 -0.38 -19.29
C GLN A 36 6.35 -1.28 -18.07
N ASP A 37 6.09 -2.58 -18.30
CA ASP A 37 5.88 -3.55 -17.23
C ASP A 37 7.15 -3.75 -16.37
N SER A 38 8.33 -3.78 -17.00
CA SER A 38 9.60 -3.87 -16.27
C SER A 38 9.93 -2.61 -15.46
N LEU A 39 9.55 -1.42 -15.94
CA LEU A 39 9.72 -0.15 -15.22
C LEU A 39 8.78 -0.06 -14.02
N LEU A 40 7.52 -0.48 -14.15
CA LEU A 40 6.58 -0.56 -13.03
C LEU A 40 7.05 -1.56 -11.98
N ALA A 41 7.59 -2.71 -12.40
CA ALA A 41 8.13 -3.71 -11.48
C ALA A 41 9.33 -3.21 -10.65
N SER A 42 10.05 -2.18 -11.12
CA SER A 42 11.17 -1.55 -10.40
C SER A 42 10.76 -0.31 -9.60
N THR A 43 9.53 0.17 -9.75
CA THR A 43 9.02 1.34 -9.01
C THR A 43 8.66 0.94 -7.59
N ARG A 44 9.26 1.60 -6.60
CA ARG A 44 9.05 1.25 -5.19
C ARG A 44 9.13 2.43 -4.24
N ILE A 45 8.47 2.26 -3.09
CA ILE A 45 8.63 3.10 -1.91
C ILE A 45 9.50 2.36 -0.90
N ILE A 46 10.53 3.03 -0.39
CA ILE A 46 11.34 2.59 0.75
C ILE A 46 10.99 3.53 1.90
N LEU A 47 10.16 3.03 2.81
CA LEU A 47 9.69 3.76 3.98
C LEU A 47 10.57 3.43 5.17
N ASP A 48 11.30 4.42 5.70
CA ASP A 48 12.11 4.30 6.89
C ASP A 48 11.40 5.00 8.07
N VAL A 49 11.02 4.24 9.08
CA VAL A 49 10.29 4.75 10.26
C VAL A 49 11.18 4.71 11.48
N TYR A 50 11.26 5.82 12.19
CA TYR A 50 12.14 6.03 13.32
C TYR A 50 11.40 6.38 14.61
N GLY A 51 12.02 6.03 15.73
CA GLY A 51 11.62 6.52 17.04
C GLY A 51 10.59 5.66 17.77
N PHE A 52 10.56 4.35 17.50
CA PHE A 52 9.68 3.43 18.23
C PHE A 52 10.03 3.37 19.71
N ASN A 53 9.01 3.58 20.56
CA ASN A 53 9.08 3.42 22.00
C ASN A 53 7.65 3.22 22.57
N PRO A 54 7.32 2.01 23.13
CA PRO A 54 8.17 0.84 23.36
C PRO A 54 8.57 0.07 22.08
N LEU A 55 9.49 -0.90 22.21
CA LEU A 55 9.83 -1.83 21.11
C LEU A 55 8.93 -3.08 21.17
N SER A 56 7.65 -2.89 20.95
CA SER A 56 6.61 -3.93 20.98
C SER A 56 5.42 -3.49 20.13
N GLY A 57 4.50 -4.39 19.87
CA GLY A 57 3.32 -4.09 19.05
C GLY A 57 3.61 -4.18 17.56
N ASP A 58 2.83 -3.47 16.76
CA ASP A 58 2.89 -3.48 15.31
C ASP A 58 2.93 -2.05 14.73
N LEU A 59 3.62 -1.87 13.62
CA LEU A 59 3.57 -0.68 12.81
C LEU A 59 2.47 -0.85 11.75
N GLY A 60 1.38 -0.11 11.85
CA GLY A 60 0.37 0.02 10.80
C GLY A 60 0.75 1.12 9.82
N VAL A 61 0.79 0.81 8.52
CA VAL A 61 1.12 1.75 7.43
C VAL A 61 0.00 1.76 6.42
N ALA A 62 -0.43 2.95 6.01
CA ALA A 62 -1.41 3.14 4.94
C ALA A 62 -0.91 4.16 3.91
N ILE A 63 -1.01 3.79 2.62
CA ILE A 63 -0.68 4.63 1.47
C ILE A 63 -1.97 5.10 0.81
N TYR A 64 -2.05 6.36 0.47
CA TYR A 64 -3.20 7.03 -0.15
C TYR A 64 -2.77 7.73 -1.43
N GLU A 65 -3.64 7.74 -2.43
CA GLU A 65 -3.38 8.34 -3.75
C GLU A 65 -4.17 9.62 -4.03
N ASN A 66 -5.00 10.06 -3.09
CA ASN A 66 -5.75 11.30 -3.25
C ASN A 66 -6.26 11.86 -1.91
N SER A 67 -6.59 13.16 -1.91
CA SER A 67 -7.05 13.88 -0.74
C SER A 67 -8.42 13.44 -0.22
N SER A 68 -9.28 12.83 -1.05
CA SER A 68 -10.63 12.43 -0.63
C SER A 68 -10.63 11.13 0.18
N THR A 69 -9.59 10.32 0.05
CA THR A 69 -9.43 9.07 0.79
C THR A 69 -8.39 9.17 1.92
N PHE A 70 -7.60 10.24 1.97
CA PHE A 70 -6.54 10.42 2.96
C PHE A 70 -7.10 10.32 4.39
N ASN A 71 -6.45 9.48 5.21
CA ASN A 71 -6.86 9.13 6.58
C ASN A 71 -8.27 8.51 6.68
N SER A 72 -8.77 7.88 5.61
CA SER A 72 -10.00 7.11 5.63
C SER A 72 -9.73 5.59 5.58
N SER A 73 -10.78 4.79 5.63
CA SER A 73 -10.69 3.34 5.46
C SER A 73 -10.41 2.89 4.00
N THR A 74 -10.43 3.82 3.04
CA THR A 74 -10.13 3.53 1.63
C THR A 74 -8.67 3.85 1.37
N VAL A 75 -7.84 2.81 1.32
CA VAL A 75 -6.39 2.93 1.10
C VAL A 75 -6.01 2.42 -0.29
N TYR A 76 -4.93 2.93 -0.86
CA TYR A 76 -4.29 2.37 -2.05
C TYR A 76 -3.58 1.05 -1.70
N ARG A 77 -2.79 1.07 -0.60
CA ARG A 77 -2.10 -0.11 -0.07
C ARG A 77 -1.87 0.05 1.43
N ASP A 78 -1.89 -1.05 2.17
CA ASP A 78 -1.60 -1.06 3.60
C ASP A 78 -0.77 -2.29 4.01
N THR A 79 -0.19 -2.22 5.19
CA THR A 79 0.50 -3.36 5.81
C THR A 79 0.65 -3.15 7.31
N PHE A 80 0.86 -4.27 8.03
CA PHE A 80 1.29 -4.28 9.43
C PHE A 80 2.62 -5.02 9.55
N VAL A 81 3.55 -4.47 10.33
CA VAL A 81 4.89 -5.02 10.55
C VAL A 81 5.21 -5.00 12.03
N SER A 82 5.62 -6.14 12.61
CA SER A 82 5.93 -6.22 14.03
C SER A 82 7.12 -5.35 14.44
N VAL A 83 6.94 -4.59 15.52
CA VAL A 83 7.94 -3.65 16.05
C VAL A 83 8.92 -4.40 16.96
N ASN A 84 10.18 -4.50 16.54
CA ASN A 84 11.25 -5.18 17.27
C ASN A 84 12.59 -4.43 17.25
N ALA A 85 12.61 -3.22 16.66
CA ALA A 85 13.78 -2.36 16.52
C ALA A 85 13.38 -0.88 16.65
N THR A 86 14.34 0.00 16.90
CA THR A 86 14.14 1.46 16.99
C THR A 86 13.81 2.09 15.66
N ASP A 87 14.19 1.42 14.58
CA ASP A 87 13.97 1.84 13.20
C ASP A 87 13.51 0.63 12.38
N ILE A 88 12.52 0.84 11.53
CA ILE A 88 11.95 -0.20 10.67
C ILE A 88 11.89 0.33 9.24
N THR A 89 12.42 -0.48 8.32
CA THR A 89 12.27 -0.22 6.87
C THR A 89 11.17 -1.11 6.31
N VAL A 90 10.19 -0.51 5.62
CA VAL A 90 9.14 -1.21 4.89
C VAL A 90 9.28 -0.89 3.41
N VAL A 91 9.26 -1.92 2.56
CA VAL A 91 9.39 -1.76 1.10
C VAL A 91 8.06 -2.13 0.44
N PHE A 92 7.58 -1.23 -0.40
CA PHE A 92 6.41 -1.46 -1.25
C PHE A 92 6.85 -1.47 -2.70
N ASP A 93 6.92 -2.66 -3.29
CA ASP A 93 7.28 -2.86 -4.70
C ASP A 93 6.07 -2.72 -5.63
N GLY A 94 6.30 -2.36 -6.89
CA GLY A 94 5.28 -2.30 -7.93
C GLY A 94 4.23 -1.23 -7.63
N ILE A 95 4.67 -0.04 -7.26
CA ILE A 95 3.81 1.13 -7.07
C ILE A 95 3.58 1.79 -8.42
N ASP A 96 2.34 2.10 -8.75
CA ASP A 96 2.00 2.84 -9.97
C ASP A 96 2.59 4.25 -9.95
N VAL A 97 2.79 4.83 -11.13
CA VAL A 97 3.17 6.25 -11.26
C VAL A 97 2.05 7.12 -10.72
N GLY A 98 2.36 8.04 -9.83
CA GLY A 98 1.32 8.86 -9.20
C GLY A 98 1.82 9.77 -8.08
N ASN A 99 0.86 10.36 -7.39
CA ASN A 99 1.08 11.21 -6.23
C ASN A 99 0.49 10.54 -4.99
N TYR A 100 1.31 10.31 -3.98
CA TYR A 100 0.96 9.49 -2.82
C TYR A 100 1.25 10.22 -1.51
N ALA A 101 0.50 9.87 -0.47
CA ALA A 101 0.80 10.24 0.90
C ALA A 101 0.75 9.01 1.80
N ILE A 102 1.54 8.99 2.85
CA ILE A 102 1.57 7.91 3.85
C ILE A 102 1.14 8.45 5.19
N SER A 103 0.24 7.72 5.86
CA SER A 103 0.05 7.81 7.29
C SER A 103 0.37 6.48 7.95
N LEU A 104 0.87 6.54 9.17
CA LEU A 104 1.26 5.35 9.92
C LEU A 104 1.06 5.56 11.42
N PHE A 105 0.93 4.46 12.14
CA PHE A 105 0.83 4.47 13.59
C PHE A 105 1.52 3.25 14.21
N HIS A 106 1.97 3.44 15.43
CA HIS A 106 2.55 2.39 16.25
C HIS A 106 1.46 1.79 17.13
N ASP A 107 0.85 0.70 16.69
CA ASP A 107 -0.15 -0.09 17.42
C ASP A 107 0.54 -0.85 18.55
N GLU A 108 0.67 -0.21 19.71
CA GLU A 108 1.46 -0.72 20.86
C GLU A 108 0.84 -1.98 21.49
N ASN A 109 -0.48 -2.15 21.33
CA ASN A 109 -1.25 -3.26 21.91
C ASN A 109 -1.70 -4.31 20.86
N SER A 110 -1.36 -4.11 19.57
CA SER A 110 -1.68 -4.99 18.44
C SER A 110 -3.20 -5.24 18.28
N ASN A 111 -4.02 -4.19 18.49
CA ASN A 111 -5.47 -4.27 18.33
C ASN A 111 -5.94 -3.92 16.90
N GLY A 112 -5.06 -3.39 16.05
CA GLY A 112 -5.31 -3.00 14.66
C GLY A 112 -5.96 -1.63 14.50
N GLU A 113 -6.08 -0.84 15.56
CA GLU A 113 -6.74 0.46 15.58
C GLU A 113 -5.87 1.49 16.32
N MET A 114 -5.90 2.75 15.88
CA MET A 114 -5.28 3.86 16.58
C MET A 114 -6.08 4.20 17.85
N ASP A 115 -5.53 3.96 19.03
CA ASP A 115 -6.14 4.31 20.30
C ASP A 115 -6.13 5.83 20.54
N LYS A 116 -7.26 6.37 21.00
CA LYS A 116 -7.43 7.80 21.26
C LYS A 116 -8.02 8.02 22.66
N ASN A 117 -7.61 9.11 23.28
CA ASN A 117 -8.21 9.54 24.55
C ASN A 117 -9.60 10.16 24.34
N ILE A 118 -10.27 10.55 25.45
CA ILE A 118 -11.62 11.13 25.43
C ILE A 118 -11.71 12.47 24.68
N LEU A 119 -10.58 13.12 24.40
CA LEU A 119 -10.49 14.37 23.63
C LEU A 119 -10.17 14.09 22.14
N GLY A 120 -10.04 12.81 21.75
CA GLY A 120 -9.71 12.40 20.39
C GLY A 120 -8.21 12.48 20.04
N LEU A 121 -7.34 12.74 21.01
CA LEU A 121 -5.89 12.76 20.79
C LEU A 121 -5.34 11.33 20.78
N PRO A 122 -4.39 11.02 19.88
CA PRO A 122 -3.69 9.74 19.85
C PRO A 122 -3.06 9.40 21.22
N LEU A 123 -3.20 8.15 21.63
CA LEU A 123 -2.50 7.56 22.78
C LEU A 123 -1.28 6.77 22.36
N GLU A 124 -1.15 6.51 21.08
CA GLU A 124 -0.11 5.74 20.42
C GLU A 124 0.72 6.61 19.49
N GLY A 125 1.93 6.16 19.16
CA GLY A 125 2.81 6.86 18.24
C GLY A 125 2.22 6.93 16.83
N PHE A 126 2.41 8.03 16.11
CA PHE A 126 1.94 8.17 14.74
C PHE A 126 2.91 9.02 13.91
N GLY A 127 2.75 8.96 12.59
CA GLY A 127 3.60 9.74 11.68
C GLY A 127 3.00 9.85 10.28
N PHE A 128 3.56 10.76 9.51
CA PHE A 128 3.15 11.04 8.13
C PHE A 128 4.37 11.26 7.25
N SER A 129 4.27 10.91 5.97
CA SER A 129 5.27 11.30 4.97
C SER A 129 5.51 12.81 4.98
N ASN A 130 6.72 13.25 4.64
CA ASN A 130 7.20 14.62 4.72
C ASN A 130 7.30 15.21 6.15
N ASN A 131 6.97 14.47 7.20
CA ASN A 131 7.04 14.92 8.60
C ASN A 131 6.45 16.33 8.80
N PRO A 132 5.18 16.59 8.42
CA PRO A 132 4.57 17.91 8.60
C PRO A 132 4.50 18.28 10.08
N SER A 133 4.49 19.56 10.36
CA SER A 133 4.28 20.04 11.73
C SER A 133 2.87 19.73 12.20
N ILE A 134 2.75 18.97 13.28
CA ILE A 134 1.46 18.58 13.85
C ILE A 134 0.94 19.71 14.76
N GLY A 135 -0.23 20.23 14.42
CA GLY A 135 -0.97 21.22 15.22
C GLY A 135 -2.17 20.61 15.94
N PHE A 136 -3.29 21.35 15.98
CA PHE A 136 -4.55 20.89 16.56
C PHE A 136 -5.42 20.05 15.61
N SER A 137 -5.00 19.89 14.36
CA SER A 137 -5.68 19.10 13.33
C SER A 137 -4.71 18.14 12.67
N GLU A 138 -5.25 17.07 12.12
CA GLU A 138 -4.51 16.18 11.26
C GLU A 138 -3.98 16.94 10.03
N PRO A 139 -2.79 16.59 9.52
CA PRO A 139 -2.24 17.18 8.31
C PRO A 139 -3.09 16.84 7.09
N THR A 140 -3.02 17.67 6.09
CA THR A 140 -3.70 17.45 4.81
C THR A 140 -2.88 16.54 3.89
N PHE A 141 -3.53 15.95 2.89
CA PHE A 141 -2.85 15.18 1.85
C PHE A 141 -1.72 15.99 1.19
N SER A 142 -1.94 17.27 0.92
CA SER A 142 -0.97 18.15 0.27
C SER A 142 0.28 18.45 1.11
N GLU A 143 0.22 18.30 2.42
CA GLU A 143 1.37 18.44 3.32
C GLU A 143 2.19 17.16 3.40
N CYS A 144 1.55 16.02 3.09
CA CYS A 144 2.16 14.69 3.21
C CYS A 144 2.57 14.09 1.86
N ASN A 145 2.09 14.62 0.73
CA ASN A 145 2.23 13.97 -0.56
C ASN A 145 3.64 14.06 -1.16
N PHE A 146 3.96 13.07 -1.99
CA PHE A 146 5.17 12.97 -2.81
C PHE A 146 4.84 12.28 -4.13
N ASP A 147 5.62 12.58 -5.17
CA ASP A 147 5.46 12.01 -6.50
C ASP A 147 6.32 10.76 -6.69
N ILE A 148 5.82 9.82 -7.49
CA ILE A 148 6.53 8.62 -7.93
C ILE A 148 6.51 8.57 -9.45
N GLU A 149 7.70 8.44 -10.07
CA GLU A 149 7.88 8.24 -11.50
C GLU A 149 8.20 6.77 -11.82
N ALA A 150 8.00 6.36 -13.08
CA ALA A 150 8.26 4.99 -13.52
C ALA A 150 9.73 4.59 -13.30
N GLY A 151 9.96 3.44 -12.66
CA GLY A 151 11.29 2.92 -12.35
C GLY A 151 12.00 3.63 -11.20
N GLN A 152 11.32 4.49 -10.47
CA GLN A 152 11.90 5.25 -9.37
C GLN A 152 11.86 4.47 -8.05
N GLU A 153 12.94 4.56 -7.26
CA GLU A 153 12.94 4.26 -5.83
C GLU A 153 12.79 5.57 -5.05
N VAL A 154 11.72 5.68 -4.27
CA VAL A 154 11.46 6.86 -3.44
C VAL A 154 11.70 6.51 -1.98
N PHE A 155 12.62 7.23 -1.33
CA PHE A 155 12.91 7.11 0.09
C PHE A 155 12.02 8.07 0.89
N VAL A 156 11.26 7.52 1.83
CA VAL A 156 10.31 8.27 2.66
C VAL A 156 10.68 8.09 4.13
N PRO A 157 11.46 8.99 4.73
CA PRO A 157 11.74 8.96 6.15
C PRO A 157 10.58 9.53 6.95
N VAL A 158 10.13 8.81 7.99
CA VAL A 158 9.07 9.23 8.90
C VAL A 158 9.52 9.09 10.35
N ASN A 159 9.37 10.14 11.13
CA ASN A 159 9.60 10.13 12.57
C ASN A 159 8.27 9.97 13.31
N LEU A 160 8.21 9.02 14.23
CA LEU A 160 7.04 8.86 15.09
C LEU A 160 6.94 10.01 16.10
N ILE A 161 5.72 10.43 16.35
CA ILE A 161 5.34 11.44 17.33
C ILE A 161 4.46 10.76 18.37
N TYR A 162 4.79 10.96 19.64
CA TYR A 162 4.00 10.53 20.80
C TYR A 162 3.58 11.79 21.59
N PHE A 163 2.35 11.80 22.13
CA PHE A 163 1.83 12.89 22.96
C PHE A 163 1.94 12.61 24.46
#